data_a80173b08735e43e09b84edd2e9a0e00
#
_entry.id   a80173b08735e43e09b84edd2e9a0e00
#
_cell.length_a   1.000
_cell.length_b   1.000
_cell.length_c   1.000
_cell.angle_alpha   90.00
_cell.angle_beta   90.00
_cell.angle_gamma   90.00
#
_symmetry.space_group_name_H-M   'P 1'
#
loop_
_entity.id
_entity.type
_entity.pdbx_description
1 polymer ?
#
loop_
_entity_poly.entity_id
_entity_poly.type
_entity_poly.pdbx_seq_one_letter_code
_entity_poly.pdbx_strand_id
1 'polypeptide(L)'
;MKRLFTILLAVLSLLSLTACGGSPTEETSQEPLVDIQPQEPEAPPEPTPEELAAQEVEDLLASLTLEEKVGQLFFVRVPDTDAVSDVSTYHLGGYILFGRDTADKTADALIQTIQSYQDAAAVDTGIPLLIGVDEEGGTVVRVSSNPHLRASKFPSPQKAYASGGMEAVLADTREKDLLLSALGFNVNLSPVADVSTNPAD
;
A
#
# COMPACT_ATOMS: atom_id res chain seq x y z
N MET A 1 36.76 -22.10 -0.56
CA MET A 1 36.88 -23.56 -0.70
C MET A 1 35.77 -23.99 -1.66
N LYS A 2 36.05 -24.01 -2.91
CA LYS A 2 36.36 -25.07 -3.88
C LYS A 2 35.60 -26.39 -3.66
N ARG A 3 34.73 -26.72 -4.64
CA ARG A 3 34.55 -27.99 -5.37
C ARG A 3 33.32 -27.83 -6.26
N LEU A 4 33.43 -27.58 -7.48
CA LEU A 4 33.63 -28.33 -8.73
C LEU A 4 33.22 -29.81 -8.69
N PHE A 5 32.21 -30.18 -9.50
CA PHE A 5 32.10 -31.50 -10.06
C PHE A 5 31.50 -31.44 -11.46
N THR A 6 32.38 -31.65 -12.42
CA THR A 6 32.17 -31.94 -13.82
C THR A 6 32.27 -33.46 -14.01
N ILE A 7 31.45 -34.08 -14.83
CA ILE A 7 31.65 -35.40 -15.49
C ILE A 7 30.50 -35.52 -16.50
N LEU A 8 30.68 -35.74 -17.67
CA LEU A 8 31.51 -36.34 -18.72
C LEU A 8 30.60 -37.09 -19.72
N LEU A 9 30.79 -36.74 -20.96
CA LEU A 9 30.27 -37.38 -22.18
C LEU A 9 30.61 -38.87 -22.28
N ALA A 10 29.72 -39.65 -22.93
CA ALA A 10 30.16 -40.78 -23.73
C ALA A 10 29.24 -41.02 -24.94
N VAL A 11 29.80 -40.78 -26.10
CA VAL A 11 29.33 -41.18 -27.42
C VAL A 11 29.65 -42.69 -27.60
N LEU A 12 28.76 -43.45 -28.18
CA LEU A 12 29.17 -44.57 -29.02
C LEU A 12 28.15 -44.88 -30.13
N SER A 13 28.56 -44.64 -31.34
CA SER A 13 27.98 -45.06 -32.60
C SER A 13 28.25 -46.55 -32.84
N LEU A 14 27.33 -47.31 -33.41
CA LEU A 14 27.70 -48.44 -34.30
C LEU A 14 26.58 -48.68 -35.34
N LEU A 15 27.00 -48.48 -36.59
CA LEU A 15 26.30 -48.92 -37.79
C LEU A 15 26.27 -50.46 -37.87
N SER A 16 25.19 -51.01 -38.38
CA SER A 16 25.25 -52.21 -39.22
C SER A 16 24.10 -52.23 -40.21
N LEU A 17 24.45 -52.10 -41.46
CA LEU A 17 23.63 -52.45 -42.63
C LEU A 17 23.55 -53.94 -42.79
N THR A 18 22.36 -54.49 -43.04
CA THR A 18 22.21 -55.66 -43.94
C THR A 18 20.88 -55.55 -44.69
N ALA A 19 20.99 -55.74 -45.98
CA ALA A 19 19.92 -55.65 -46.97
C ALA A 19 19.27 -57.08 -47.21
N CYS A 20 18.13 -57.00 -47.78
CA CYS A 20 17.48 -57.90 -48.77
C CYS A 20 16.17 -58.56 -48.38
N GLY A 21 15.12 -58.15 -49.08
CA GLY A 21 14.24 -59.03 -49.85
C GLY A 21 12.98 -59.56 -49.19
N GLY A 22 11.81 -59.13 -49.69
CA GLY A 22 10.54 -59.82 -49.42
C GLY A 22 9.34 -58.97 -49.83
N SER A 23 8.56 -59.47 -50.74
CA SER A 23 7.36 -58.89 -51.41
C SER A 23 6.22 -58.43 -50.52
N PRO A 24 5.29 -57.60 -51.04
CA PRO A 24 4.33 -56.83 -50.25
C PRO A 24 3.18 -57.67 -49.77
N THR A 25 2.95 -57.69 -48.50
CA THR A 25 1.67 -58.03 -47.85
C THR A 25 0.97 -56.74 -47.47
N GLU A 26 -0.27 -56.55 -47.95
CA GLU A 26 -1.13 -55.48 -47.51
C GLU A 26 -1.38 -55.62 -46.01
N GLU A 27 -0.72 -54.78 -45.23
CA GLU A 27 -1.08 -54.57 -43.83
C GLU A 27 -2.12 -53.44 -43.78
N THR A 28 -3.34 -53.82 -43.49
CA THR A 28 -4.43 -52.92 -43.08
C THR A 28 -3.98 -52.15 -41.86
N SER A 29 -3.59 -50.87 -42.04
CA SER A 29 -3.27 -49.93 -40.97
C SER A 29 -4.54 -49.66 -40.16
N GLN A 30 -4.71 -50.37 -39.05
CA GLN A 30 -5.64 -49.99 -38.01
C GLN A 30 -4.96 -48.85 -37.21
N GLU A 31 -5.43 -47.61 -37.44
CA GLU A 31 -5.12 -46.49 -36.56
C GLU A 31 -5.54 -46.87 -35.12
N PRO A 32 -4.71 -46.66 -34.11
CA PRO A 32 -5.11 -46.88 -32.73
C PRO A 32 -6.24 -45.90 -32.39
N LEU A 33 -7.38 -46.44 -32.00
CA LEU A 33 -8.47 -45.64 -31.41
C LEU A 33 -7.90 -44.91 -30.21
N VAL A 34 -7.75 -43.56 -30.34
CA VAL A 34 -7.43 -42.70 -29.21
C VAL A 34 -8.65 -42.70 -28.30
N ASP A 35 -8.51 -43.36 -27.16
CA ASP A 35 -9.49 -43.32 -26.08
C ASP A 35 -9.56 -41.91 -25.54
N ILE A 36 -10.45 -41.08 -26.06
CA ILE A 36 -10.71 -39.73 -25.58
C ILE A 36 -11.52 -39.88 -24.30
N GLN A 37 -10.80 -40.01 -23.19
CA GLN A 37 -11.42 -39.88 -21.86
C GLN A 37 -11.99 -38.45 -21.77
N PRO A 38 -13.24 -38.27 -21.32
CA PRO A 38 -13.75 -36.94 -21.05
C PRO A 38 -12.87 -36.27 -19.98
N GLN A 39 -12.14 -35.21 -20.36
CA GLN A 39 -11.49 -34.36 -19.36
C GLN A 39 -12.58 -33.73 -18.52
N GLU A 40 -12.57 -34.05 -17.24
CA GLU A 40 -13.36 -33.34 -16.25
C GLU A 40 -12.98 -31.84 -16.33
N PRO A 41 -13.93 -30.91 -16.37
CA PRO A 41 -13.59 -29.49 -16.46
C PRO A 41 -12.67 -29.11 -15.31
N GLU A 42 -11.49 -28.60 -15.61
CA GLU A 42 -10.59 -28.05 -14.58
C GLU A 42 -11.37 -27.03 -13.75
N ALA A 43 -11.34 -27.18 -12.44
CA ALA A 43 -11.92 -26.19 -11.54
C ALA A 43 -11.30 -24.81 -11.83
N PRO A 44 -12.11 -23.72 -11.81
CA PRO A 44 -11.57 -22.40 -11.97
C PRO A 44 -10.40 -22.17 -11.00
N PRO A 45 -9.34 -21.47 -11.42
CA PRO A 45 -8.25 -21.15 -10.52
C PRO A 45 -8.75 -20.38 -9.30
N GLU A 46 -8.19 -20.66 -8.14
CA GLU A 46 -8.51 -19.88 -6.94
C GLU A 46 -8.14 -18.42 -7.14
N PRO A 47 -8.97 -17.46 -6.66
CA PRO A 47 -8.70 -16.04 -6.83
C PRO A 47 -7.41 -15.64 -6.12
N THR A 48 -6.65 -14.77 -6.74
CA THR A 48 -5.44 -14.20 -6.18
C THR A 48 -5.76 -13.27 -4.99
N PRO A 49 -4.81 -12.97 -4.09
CA PRO A 49 -5.01 -11.99 -3.02
C PRO A 49 -5.43 -10.60 -3.53
N GLU A 50 -4.96 -10.21 -4.70
CA GLU A 50 -5.31 -8.93 -5.35
C GLU A 50 -6.77 -8.93 -5.84
N GLU A 51 -7.23 -10.02 -6.44
CA GLU A 51 -8.62 -10.18 -6.85
C GLU A 51 -9.58 -10.22 -5.65
N LEU A 52 -9.19 -10.87 -4.56
CA LEU A 52 -9.97 -10.89 -3.31
C LEU A 52 -10.07 -9.48 -2.71
N ALA A 53 -8.96 -8.73 -2.65
CA ALA A 53 -8.97 -7.36 -2.15
C ALA A 53 -9.82 -6.43 -3.04
N ALA A 54 -9.77 -6.58 -4.36
CA ALA A 54 -10.62 -5.84 -5.27
C ALA A 54 -12.11 -6.16 -5.05
N GLN A 55 -12.45 -7.44 -4.84
CA GLN A 55 -13.82 -7.85 -4.55
C GLN A 55 -14.34 -7.27 -3.24
N GLU A 56 -13.51 -7.27 -2.19
CA GLU A 56 -13.86 -6.64 -0.89
C GLU A 56 -14.18 -5.15 -1.04
N VAL A 57 -13.41 -4.42 -1.86
CA VAL A 57 -13.67 -3.00 -2.14
C VAL A 57 -14.99 -2.81 -2.89
N GLU A 58 -15.28 -3.62 -3.90
CA GLU A 58 -16.54 -3.56 -4.65
C GLU A 58 -17.73 -3.89 -3.75
N ASP A 59 -17.63 -4.91 -2.91
CA ASP A 59 -18.69 -5.31 -1.99
C ASP A 59 -18.97 -4.20 -0.94
N LEU A 60 -17.91 -3.60 -0.39
CA LEU A 60 -18.03 -2.47 0.52
C LEU A 60 -18.68 -1.28 -0.18
N LEU A 61 -18.23 -0.92 -1.38
CA LEU A 61 -18.79 0.16 -2.16
C LEU A 61 -20.27 -0.10 -2.51
N ALA A 62 -20.64 -1.34 -2.80
CA ALA A 62 -22.02 -1.71 -3.08
C ALA A 62 -22.92 -1.61 -1.83
N SER A 63 -22.38 -1.80 -0.63
CA SER A 63 -23.12 -1.73 0.63
C SER A 63 -23.45 -0.30 1.07
N LEU A 64 -22.67 0.70 0.63
CA LEU A 64 -22.85 2.09 1.03
C LEU A 64 -24.04 2.75 0.32
N THR A 65 -24.76 3.59 1.05
CA THR A 65 -25.76 4.51 0.50
C THR A 65 -25.10 5.62 -0.33
N LEU A 66 -25.90 6.41 -1.04
CA LEU A 66 -25.36 7.55 -1.80
C LEU A 66 -24.80 8.63 -0.85
N GLU A 67 -25.46 8.90 0.26
CA GLU A 67 -25.04 9.84 1.29
C GLU A 67 -23.68 9.45 1.86
N GLU A 68 -23.51 8.19 2.25
CA GLU A 68 -22.24 7.66 2.75
C GLU A 68 -21.13 7.76 1.69
N LYS A 69 -21.39 7.38 0.44
CA LYS A 69 -20.43 7.55 -0.65
C LYS A 69 -20.00 8.98 -0.85
N VAL A 70 -20.93 9.93 -0.78
CA VAL A 70 -20.62 11.36 -0.90
C VAL A 70 -19.81 11.83 0.30
N GLY A 71 -20.19 11.43 1.52
CA GLY A 71 -19.46 11.75 2.74
C GLY A 71 -18.01 11.29 2.73
N GLN A 72 -17.76 10.08 2.21
CA GLN A 72 -16.40 9.51 2.06
C GLN A 72 -15.47 10.34 1.15
N LEU A 73 -16.00 11.21 0.29
CA LEU A 73 -15.20 12.10 -0.54
C LEU A 73 -14.69 13.33 0.22
N PHE A 74 -15.14 13.57 1.45
CA PHE A 74 -14.75 14.74 2.24
C PHE A 74 -13.63 14.41 3.22
N PHE A 75 -12.49 15.02 2.99
CA PHE A 75 -11.33 15.06 3.87
C PHE A 75 -11.21 16.48 4.41
N VAL A 76 -11.73 16.73 5.60
CA VAL A 76 -12.01 18.06 6.11
C VAL A 76 -11.18 18.41 7.33
N ARG A 77 -11.03 19.70 7.62
CA ARG A 77 -10.41 20.15 8.87
C ARG A 77 -11.27 19.73 10.08
N VAL A 78 -10.61 19.25 11.14
CA VAL A 78 -11.30 18.96 12.42
C VAL A 78 -12.03 20.22 12.90
N PRO A 79 -13.36 20.16 13.17
CA PRO A 79 -14.11 21.28 13.70
C PRO A 79 -13.75 21.59 15.16
N ASP A 80 -14.15 22.75 15.66
CA ASP A 80 -13.89 23.16 17.04
C ASP A 80 -14.77 22.41 18.05
N THR A 81 -15.96 21.98 17.61
CA THR A 81 -16.96 21.23 18.38
C THR A 81 -17.50 20.08 17.54
N ASP A 82 -18.09 19.10 18.20
CA ASP A 82 -18.85 18.02 17.56
C ASP A 82 -18.04 17.08 16.64
N ALA A 83 -16.69 17.15 16.69
CA ALA A 83 -15.81 16.39 15.80
C ALA A 83 -16.09 14.87 15.78
N VAL A 84 -16.47 14.28 16.90
CA VAL A 84 -16.80 12.84 16.96
C VAL A 84 -18.15 12.56 16.31
N SER A 85 -19.17 13.35 16.59
CA SER A 85 -20.51 13.17 16.02
C SER A 85 -20.59 13.54 14.54
N ASP A 86 -19.77 14.48 14.09
CA ASP A 86 -19.73 14.92 12.69
C ASP A 86 -19.21 13.80 11.76
N VAL A 87 -18.39 12.89 12.26
CA VAL A 87 -17.96 11.70 11.51
C VAL A 87 -19.18 10.94 10.99
N SER A 88 -20.11 10.61 11.88
CA SER A 88 -21.33 9.85 11.53
C SER A 88 -22.41 10.72 10.92
N THR A 89 -22.49 12.01 11.30
CA THR A 89 -23.52 12.92 10.77
C THR A 89 -23.32 13.19 9.27
N TYR A 90 -22.07 13.25 8.86
CA TYR A 90 -21.68 13.56 7.47
C TYR A 90 -20.99 12.39 6.75
N HIS A 91 -20.84 11.24 7.40
CA HIS A 91 -20.16 10.04 6.86
C HIS A 91 -18.76 10.36 6.30
N LEU A 92 -17.98 11.12 7.06
CA LEU A 92 -16.74 11.73 6.58
C LEU A 92 -15.68 10.70 6.19
N GLY A 93 -14.94 10.96 5.10
CA GLY A 93 -13.80 10.17 4.67
C GLY A 93 -12.51 10.46 5.46
N GLY A 94 -12.42 11.61 6.13
CA GLY A 94 -11.25 11.89 6.97
C GLY A 94 -11.19 13.28 7.57
N TYR A 95 -10.22 13.42 8.48
CA TYR A 95 -9.90 14.65 9.18
C TYR A 95 -8.46 15.11 8.94
N ILE A 96 -8.26 16.41 8.70
CA ILE A 96 -6.96 17.07 8.72
C ILE A 96 -6.83 17.81 10.05
N LEU A 97 -5.78 17.47 10.81
CA LEU A 97 -5.44 18.12 12.07
C LEU A 97 -4.44 19.25 11.84
N PHE A 98 -4.70 20.37 12.50
CA PHE A 98 -3.82 21.55 12.47
C PHE A 98 -3.09 21.72 13.79
N GLY A 99 -2.18 22.69 13.87
CA GLY A 99 -1.39 22.94 15.07
C GLY A 99 -2.22 23.16 16.33
N ARG A 100 -3.41 23.75 16.24
CA ARG A 100 -4.33 23.90 17.38
C ARG A 100 -4.85 22.57 17.92
N ASP A 101 -4.97 21.57 17.05
CA ASP A 101 -5.52 20.25 17.39
C ASP A 101 -4.47 19.36 18.06
N THR A 102 -3.20 19.69 17.88
CA THR A 102 -2.06 19.01 18.46
C THR A 102 -1.38 19.78 19.59
N ALA A 103 -1.64 21.10 19.69
CA ALA A 103 -1.04 21.96 20.71
C ALA A 103 -1.37 21.46 22.12
N ASP A 104 -0.36 21.52 23.01
CA ASP A 104 -0.48 21.18 24.44
C ASP A 104 -0.95 19.75 24.76
N LYS A 105 -1.10 18.88 23.75
CA LYS A 105 -1.45 17.47 23.93
C LYS A 105 -0.21 16.64 24.23
N THR A 106 -0.35 15.69 25.13
CA THR A 106 0.59 14.56 25.23
C THR A 106 0.32 13.58 24.09
N ALA A 107 1.27 12.67 23.82
CA ALA A 107 1.10 11.62 22.82
C ALA A 107 -0.16 10.78 23.10
N ASP A 108 -0.35 10.33 24.34
CA ASP A 108 -1.50 9.53 24.74
C ASP A 108 -2.83 10.29 24.52
N ALA A 109 -2.87 11.58 24.85
CA ALA A 109 -4.07 12.39 24.67
C ALA A 109 -4.41 12.60 23.18
N LEU A 110 -3.40 12.75 22.35
CA LEU A 110 -3.58 12.87 20.88
C LEU A 110 -4.06 11.55 20.29
N ILE A 111 -3.41 10.44 20.63
CA ILE A 111 -3.80 9.10 20.22
C ILE A 111 -5.25 8.80 20.61
N GLN A 112 -5.64 9.07 21.85
CA GLN A 112 -7.03 8.88 22.30
C GLN A 112 -8.02 9.75 21.52
N THR A 113 -7.65 11.00 21.20
CA THR A 113 -8.47 11.89 20.38
C THR A 113 -8.69 11.30 19.00
N ILE A 114 -7.60 10.89 18.31
CA ILE A 114 -7.67 10.27 16.97
C ILE A 114 -8.46 8.96 17.03
N GLN A 115 -8.25 8.14 18.06
CA GLN A 115 -8.97 6.89 18.23
C GLN A 115 -10.49 7.12 18.36
N SER A 116 -10.91 8.18 19.05
CA SER A 116 -12.35 8.49 19.17
C SER A 116 -13.01 8.80 17.82
N TYR A 117 -12.27 9.37 16.86
CA TYR A 117 -12.75 9.59 15.50
C TYR A 117 -12.83 8.27 14.72
N GLN A 118 -11.82 7.42 14.86
CA GLN A 118 -11.80 6.10 14.23
C GLN A 118 -12.92 5.19 14.77
N ASP A 119 -13.18 5.25 16.07
CA ASP A 119 -14.26 4.48 16.69
C ASP A 119 -15.65 4.92 16.16
N ALA A 120 -15.83 6.23 15.94
CA ALA A 120 -17.05 6.75 15.34
C ALA A 120 -17.22 6.26 13.89
N ALA A 121 -16.16 6.27 13.10
CA ALA A 121 -16.18 5.79 11.73
C ALA A 121 -16.43 4.26 11.64
N ALA A 122 -15.85 3.50 12.57
CA ALA A 122 -16.06 2.05 12.64
C ALA A 122 -17.53 1.68 12.93
N VAL A 123 -18.24 2.51 13.68
CA VAL A 123 -19.68 2.31 13.98
C VAL A 123 -20.56 2.79 12.83
N ASP A 124 -20.15 3.82 12.10
CA ASP A 124 -20.90 4.43 11.00
C ASP A 124 -20.80 3.58 9.72
N THR A 125 -19.76 3.78 8.94
CA THR A 125 -19.56 3.11 7.63
C THR A 125 -18.70 1.86 7.73
N GLY A 126 -17.96 1.67 8.83
CA GLY A 126 -16.93 0.65 8.97
C GLY A 126 -15.63 0.98 8.24
N ILE A 127 -15.56 2.14 7.56
CA ILE A 127 -14.38 2.58 6.81
C ILE A 127 -13.51 3.46 7.72
N PRO A 128 -12.23 3.10 7.95
CA PRO A 128 -11.32 3.93 8.73
C PRO A 128 -11.10 5.30 8.09
N LEU A 129 -11.10 6.35 8.92
CA LEU A 129 -10.83 7.72 8.46
C LEU A 129 -9.38 7.88 7.96
N LEU A 130 -9.22 8.70 6.94
CA LEU A 130 -7.97 9.35 6.65
C LEU A 130 -7.70 10.40 7.75
N ILE A 131 -6.60 10.26 8.47
CA ILE A 131 -6.16 11.21 9.50
C ILE A 131 -4.90 11.89 9.00
N GLY A 132 -5.06 13.13 8.58
CA GLY A 132 -4.02 13.90 7.92
C GLY A 132 -3.43 15.03 8.73
N VAL A 133 -2.25 15.43 8.34
CA VAL A 133 -1.53 16.58 8.91
C VAL A 133 -0.58 17.19 7.89
N ASP A 134 -0.29 18.50 8.03
CA ASP A 134 0.78 19.19 7.29
C ASP A 134 2.06 19.19 8.13
N GLU A 135 2.81 18.11 8.14
CA GLU A 135 4.12 18.07 8.79
C GLU A 135 5.22 18.15 7.73
N GLU A 136 5.30 19.33 7.08
CA GLU A 136 6.25 19.59 6.00
C GLU A 136 7.70 19.73 6.49
N GLY A 137 7.84 20.33 7.66
CA GLY A 137 9.11 20.79 8.21
C GLY A 137 9.30 22.32 8.03
N GLY A 138 10.28 22.88 8.74
CA GLY A 138 10.54 24.31 8.70
C GLY A 138 9.46 25.15 9.37
N THR A 139 8.73 25.94 8.57
CA THR A 139 7.66 26.84 9.08
C THR A 139 6.31 26.15 9.20
N VAL A 140 6.08 25.11 8.40
CA VAL A 140 4.82 24.35 8.39
C VAL A 140 5.03 23.03 9.12
N VAL A 141 4.81 23.06 10.41
CA VAL A 141 4.89 21.94 11.33
C VAL A 141 3.72 22.00 12.29
N ARG A 142 3.05 20.88 12.51
CA ARG A 142 1.86 20.80 13.37
C ARG A 142 2.15 19.95 14.60
N VAL A 143 2.76 18.80 14.38
CA VAL A 143 3.10 17.83 15.43
C VAL A 143 4.42 18.19 16.11
N SER A 144 5.48 18.38 15.34
CA SER A 144 6.81 18.66 15.90
C SER A 144 6.95 20.08 16.48
N SER A 145 5.94 20.94 16.31
CA SER A 145 5.86 22.22 17.02
C SER A 145 5.53 22.07 18.51
N ASN A 146 4.95 20.94 18.90
CA ASN A 146 4.61 20.62 20.28
C ASN A 146 5.77 19.85 20.95
N PRO A 147 6.42 20.42 21.99
CA PRO A 147 7.56 19.78 22.65
C PRO A 147 7.21 18.50 23.42
N HIS A 148 5.93 18.25 23.71
CA HIS A 148 5.47 16.99 24.31
C HIS A 148 5.43 15.84 23.29
N LEU A 149 5.38 16.15 21.99
CA LEU A 149 5.34 15.17 20.91
C LEU A 149 6.72 14.95 20.28
N ARG A 150 7.52 16.02 20.16
CA ARG A 150 8.90 15.94 19.68
C ARG A 150 9.74 17.07 20.28
N ALA A 151 10.96 16.76 20.69
CA ALA A 151 11.86 17.72 21.36
C ALA A 151 12.23 18.95 20.49
N SER A 152 12.17 18.83 19.16
CA SER A 152 12.48 19.93 18.24
C SER A 152 11.69 19.79 16.94
N LYS A 153 11.46 20.92 16.25
CA LYS A 153 10.80 20.94 14.95
C LYS A 153 11.62 20.21 13.89
N PHE A 154 10.95 19.56 12.97
CA PHE A 154 11.60 19.04 11.76
C PHE A 154 12.15 20.20 10.92
N PRO A 155 13.35 20.06 10.34
CA PRO A 155 13.90 21.04 9.40
C PRO A 155 13.05 21.12 8.13
N SER A 156 13.16 22.22 7.39
CA SER A 156 12.62 22.23 6.02
C SER A 156 13.39 21.22 5.14
N PRO A 157 12.75 20.67 4.08
CA PRO A 157 13.43 19.76 3.16
C PRO A 157 14.75 20.35 2.59
N GLN A 158 14.76 21.65 2.31
CA GLN A 158 15.95 22.37 1.85
C GLN A 158 17.08 22.36 2.89
N LYS A 159 16.74 22.57 4.18
CA LYS A 159 17.75 22.50 5.28
C LYS A 159 18.23 21.07 5.50
N ALA A 160 17.35 20.09 5.42
CA ALA A 160 17.73 18.68 5.52
C ALA A 160 18.69 18.32 4.37
N TYR A 161 18.37 18.71 3.14
CA TYR A 161 19.26 18.50 1.99
C TYR A 161 20.61 19.19 2.15
N ALA A 162 20.64 20.43 2.61
CA ALA A 162 21.88 21.17 2.85
C ALA A 162 22.78 20.53 3.93
N SER A 163 22.20 19.78 4.87
CA SER A 163 22.94 19.12 5.94
C SER A 163 23.60 17.80 5.52
N GLY A 164 23.07 17.08 4.53
CA GLY A 164 23.58 15.75 4.14
C GLY A 164 22.97 15.19 2.87
N GLY A 165 22.49 16.04 1.96
CA GLY A 165 21.93 15.62 0.68
C GLY A 165 20.63 14.81 0.82
N MET A 166 20.36 13.97 -0.16
CA MET A 166 19.16 13.12 -0.17
C MET A 166 19.11 12.11 0.97
N GLU A 167 20.27 11.66 1.48
CA GLU A 167 20.32 10.75 2.61
C GLU A 167 19.73 11.38 3.87
N ALA A 168 20.08 12.65 4.15
CA ALA A 168 19.49 13.40 5.25
C ALA A 168 17.98 13.64 5.07
N VAL A 169 17.52 13.92 3.84
CA VAL A 169 16.09 14.06 3.54
C VAL A 169 15.35 12.74 3.79
N LEU A 170 15.89 11.62 3.35
CA LEU A 170 15.28 10.30 3.56
C LEU A 170 15.25 9.92 5.05
N ALA A 171 16.31 10.24 5.81
CA ALA A 171 16.34 10.00 7.25
C ALA A 171 15.29 10.83 7.99
N ASP A 172 15.17 12.12 7.65
CA ASP A 172 14.16 13.04 8.21
C ASP A 172 12.72 12.56 7.89
N THR A 173 12.49 12.15 6.64
CA THR A 173 11.18 11.61 6.22
C THR A 173 10.81 10.35 7.00
N ARG A 174 11.74 9.41 7.16
CA ARG A 174 11.49 8.19 7.94
C ARG A 174 11.17 8.49 9.41
N GLU A 175 11.86 9.45 10.01
CA GLU A 175 11.58 9.86 11.40
C GLU A 175 10.17 10.48 11.51
N LYS A 176 9.77 11.33 10.54
CA LYS A 176 8.39 11.86 10.44
C LYS A 176 7.38 10.75 10.36
N ASP A 177 7.55 9.84 9.42
CA ASP A 177 6.59 8.76 9.16
C ASP A 177 6.40 7.88 10.40
N LEU A 178 7.49 7.54 11.08
CA LEU A 178 7.45 6.76 12.32
C LEU A 178 6.72 7.52 13.44
N LEU A 179 7.00 8.81 13.62
CA LEU A 179 6.33 9.64 14.63
C LEU A 179 4.84 9.77 14.34
N LEU A 180 4.49 10.13 13.11
CA LEU A 180 3.09 10.34 12.71
C LEU A 180 2.28 9.05 12.81
N SER A 181 2.81 7.94 12.32
CA SER A 181 2.15 6.64 12.42
C SER A 181 1.95 6.21 13.87
N ALA A 182 2.93 6.44 14.75
CA ALA A 182 2.83 6.12 16.18
C ALA A 182 1.75 6.96 16.89
N LEU A 183 1.44 8.15 16.39
CA LEU A 183 0.40 9.03 16.91
C LEU A 183 -0.99 8.78 16.29
N GLY A 184 -1.09 7.90 15.29
CA GLY A 184 -2.35 7.54 14.63
C GLY A 184 -2.65 8.28 13.33
N PHE A 185 -1.72 9.11 12.83
CA PHE A 185 -1.85 9.71 11.50
C PHE A 185 -1.52 8.67 10.42
N ASN A 186 -2.27 8.70 9.33
CA ASN A 186 -2.06 7.84 8.16
C ASN A 186 -1.87 8.64 6.86
N VAL A 187 -1.98 9.97 6.91
CA VAL A 187 -1.71 10.87 5.79
C VAL A 187 -0.81 12.02 6.24
N ASN A 188 0.29 12.26 5.54
CA ASN A 188 1.07 13.48 5.66
C ASN A 188 1.00 14.25 4.33
N LEU A 189 0.49 15.48 4.35
CA LEU A 189 0.39 16.36 3.18
C LEU A 189 1.75 17.02 2.91
N SER A 190 2.75 16.19 2.66
CA SER A 190 4.16 16.51 2.47
C SER A 190 4.79 15.49 1.50
N PRO A 191 5.87 15.82 0.78
CA PRO A 191 6.58 17.11 0.78
C PRO A 191 5.88 18.17 -0.08
N VAL A 192 6.22 19.45 0.19
CA VAL A 192 5.90 20.54 -0.75
C VAL A 192 6.70 20.34 -2.03
N ALA A 193 6.01 20.29 -3.15
CA ALA A 193 6.60 20.12 -4.48
C ALA A 193 6.86 21.47 -5.21
N ASP A 194 6.63 22.58 -4.55
CA ASP A 194 6.84 23.92 -5.10
C ASP A 194 8.33 24.17 -5.35
N VAL A 195 8.63 24.81 -6.46
CA VAL A 195 9.98 25.21 -6.82
C VAL A 195 10.06 26.74 -6.70
N SER A 196 10.87 27.23 -5.76
CA SER A 196 11.20 28.65 -5.70
C SER A 196 12.34 28.99 -6.66
N THR A 197 12.18 30.05 -7.41
CA THR A 197 13.26 30.67 -8.21
C THR A 197 13.93 31.84 -7.45
N ASN A 198 13.44 32.16 -6.26
CA ASN A 198 13.99 33.19 -5.41
C ASN A 198 15.11 32.60 -4.52
N PRO A 199 16.39 33.03 -4.68
CA PRO A 199 17.48 32.49 -3.89
C PRO A 199 17.43 32.89 -2.40
N ALA A 200 16.47 33.74 -2.01
CA ALA A 200 16.27 34.18 -0.62
C ALA A 200 15.18 33.39 0.13
N ASP A 201 14.51 32.46 -0.55
CA ASP A 201 13.50 31.58 0.08
C ASP A 201 14.12 30.44 0.86
#